data_13b46ac0f6b1805bd68f59f019a4962a
#
_entry.id   13b46ac0f6b1805bd68f59f019a4962a
#
_cell.length_a   1.000
_cell.length_b   1.000
_cell.length_c   1.000
_cell.angle_alpha   90.00
_cell.angle_beta   90.00
_cell.angle_gamma   90.00
#
_symmetry.space_group_name_H-M   'P 1'
#
loop_
_entity.id
_entity.type
_entity.pdbx_description
1 polymer ?
#
loop_
_entity_poly.entity_id
_entity_poly.type
_entity_poly.pdbx_seq_one_letter_code
_entity_poly.pdbx_strand_id
1 'polypeptide(L)'
;MKDVFIVNPKSGKNIQYELIKEIKEHFQGKRIIIEKTKGPEHATFIAKKYALSNEPVHLFVCGGDGTLHEVINGCAEKENVTISVIPIGTGNDFVKYFEDLKREDFLNLANYSEPEYKDCDLIKVNGEYSINTVSFGFDVEVAKQVNELKKKMPTEGIIPYALSALISLRKPICKEYQIQVDTKKLPKDKYGFLVFANGKYYGGGFKPCPDANIDDGWMDVCLISNVKRHQIIKLAKKYQEGNHLQYTNLVSMYQAKTVHLDTENELIYANLDGEVKGFKNPTIEIVEKAIRLALPRIS
;
A
#
# COMPACT_ATOMS: atom_id res chain seq x y z
N MET A 1 15.52 -2.51 22.91
CA MET A 1 15.08 -2.11 21.55
C MET A 1 15.13 -0.59 21.51
N LYS A 2 15.51 0.00 20.39
CA LYS A 2 15.60 1.46 20.20
C LYS A 2 14.32 1.95 19.51
N ASP A 3 13.61 2.90 20.12
CA ASP A 3 12.38 3.47 19.56
C ASP A 3 12.70 4.68 18.68
N VAL A 4 12.34 4.62 17.40
CA VAL A 4 12.60 5.65 16.41
C VAL A 4 11.28 6.10 15.77
N PHE A 5 10.92 7.36 15.91
CA PHE A 5 9.74 7.97 15.32
C PHE A 5 10.12 8.67 14.01
N ILE A 6 9.66 8.13 12.88
CA ILE A 6 9.84 8.73 11.56
C ILE A 6 8.61 9.60 11.28
N VAL A 7 8.74 10.89 11.41
CA VAL A 7 7.63 11.84 11.31
C VAL A 7 7.67 12.58 9.97
N ASN A 8 6.60 12.45 9.19
CA ASN A 8 6.44 13.22 7.97
C ASN A 8 5.73 14.56 8.28
N PRO A 9 6.45 15.70 8.23
CA PRO A 9 5.88 17.00 8.58
C PRO A 9 4.81 17.50 7.59
N LYS A 10 4.67 16.88 6.43
CA LYS A 10 3.64 17.22 5.44
C LYS A 10 2.34 16.39 5.61
N SER A 11 2.37 15.34 6.44
CA SER A 11 1.18 14.54 6.75
C SER A 11 0.42 15.14 7.93
N GLY A 12 -0.90 15.27 7.79
CA GLY A 12 -1.78 15.76 8.86
C GLY A 12 -1.52 17.23 9.22
N LYS A 13 -2.40 18.12 8.81
CA LYS A 13 -2.31 19.56 9.12
C LYS A 13 -2.20 19.79 10.63
N ASN A 14 -1.04 20.25 11.12
CA ASN A 14 -0.71 20.57 12.52
C ASN A 14 -0.65 19.38 13.51
N ILE A 15 -1.22 18.23 13.22
CA ILE A 15 -1.22 17.03 14.10
C ILE A 15 0.20 16.63 14.50
N GLN A 16 1.17 16.84 13.62
CA GLN A 16 2.57 16.50 13.88
C GLN A 16 3.19 17.22 15.10
N TYR A 17 2.78 18.46 15.39
CA TYR A 17 3.32 19.21 16.55
C TYR A 17 2.78 18.65 17.86
N GLU A 18 1.49 18.35 17.91
CA GLU A 18 0.83 17.72 19.04
C GLU A 18 1.39 16.32 19.26
N LEU A 19 1.49 15.52 18.19
CA LEU A 19 2.07 14.17 18.24
C LEU A 19 3.51 14.18 18.78
N ILE A 20 4.37 15.09 18.32
CA ILE A 20 5.76 15.19 18.83
C ILE A 20 5.79 15.53 20.32
N LYS A 21 4.87 16.38 20.79
CA LYS A 21 4.72 16.69 22.21
C LYS A 21 4.30 15.46 22.99
N GLU A 22 3.26 14.77 22.55
CA GLU A 22 2.76 13.54 23.15
C GLU A 22 3.83 12.42 23.18
N ILE A 23 4.60 12.24 22.10
CA ILE A 23 5.73 11.30 22.07
C ILE A 23 6.73 11.60 23.19
N LYS A 24 7.12 12.87 23.35
CA LYS A 24 8.09 13.26 24.39
C LYS A 24 7.54 13.08 25.81
N GLU A 25 6.26 13.34 26.02
CA GLU A 25 5.59 13.18 27.30
C GLU A 25 5.40 11.70 27.66
N HIS A 26 4.89 10.90 26.71
CA HIS A 26 4.63 9.47 26.94
C HIS A 26 5.91 8.65 27.13
N PHE A 27 6.96 8.96 26.39
CA PHE A 27 8.25 8.27 26.46
C PHE A 27 9.26 8.97 27.37
N GLN A 28 8.80 9.81 28.30
CA GLN A 28 9.70 10.49 29.25
C GLN A 28 10.54 9.47 30.04
N GLY A 29 11.86 9.67 30.05
CA GLY A 29 12.81 8.74 30.68
C GLY A 29 13.24 7.56 29.80
N LYS A 30 12.64 7.34 28.63
CA LYS A 30 13.09 6.35 27.64
C LYS A 30 13.97 7.03 26.58
N ARG A 31 14.93 6.26 26.04
CA ARG A 31 15.78 6.75 24.94
C ARG A 31 15.04 6.61 23.63
N ILE A 32 14.44 7.71 23.14
CA ILE A 32 13.77 7.79 21.86
C ILE A 32 14.54 8.65 20.86
N ILE A 33 14.31 8.44 19.57
CA ILE A 33 14.83 9.25 18.48
C ILE A 33 13.64 9.72 17.63
N ILE A 34 13.61 11.02 17.29
CA ILE A 34 12.60 11.59 16.40
C ILE A 34 13.31 12.10 15.15
N GLU A 35 13.07 11.43 14.03
CA GLU A 35 13.58 11.78 12.70
C GLU A 35 12.46 12.41 11.88
N LYS A 36 12.65 13.66 11.44
CA LYS A 36 11.69 14.33 10.54
C LYS A 36 12.10 14.11 9.09
N THR A 37 11.17 13.68 8.25
CA THR A 37 11.43 13.56 6.81
C THR A 37 11.59 14.95 6.17
N LYS A 38 12.47 15.06 5.18
CA LYS A 38 12.77 16.33 4.48
C LYS A 38 12.12 16.41 3.09
N GLY A 39 11.70 15.26 2.54
CA GLY A 39 11.12 15.14 1.20
C GLY A 39 10.92 13.69 0.79
N PRO A 40 10.54 13.44 -0.47
CA PRO A 40 10.41 12.09 -1.01
C PRO A 40 11.69 11.28 -0.81
N GLU A 41 11.55 9.96 -0.63
CA GLU A 41 12.62 8.97 -0.40
C GLU A 41 13.39 9.14 0.92
N HIS A 42 13.14 10.20 1.69
CA HIS A 42 13.89 10.42 2.93
C HIS A 42 13.49 9.45 4.04
N ALA A 43 12.24 8.99 4.09
CA ALA A 43 11.83 7.95 5.04
C ALA A 43 12.48 6.60 4.72
N THR A 44 12.68 6.28 3.41
CA THR A 44 13.45 5.11 2.96
C THR A 44 14.89 5.17 3.47
N PHE A 45 15.55 6.33 3.30
CA PHE A 45 16.91 6.52 3.79
C PHE A 45 17.01 6.35 5.32
N ILE A 46 16.08 6.93 6.07
CA ILE A 46 16.04 6.80 7.54
C ILE A 46 15.85 5.35 7.95
N ALA A 47 14.84 4.67 7.39
CA ALA A 47 14.56 3.26 7.71
C ALA A 47 15.76 2.36 7.40
N LYS A 48 16.39 2.53 6.24
CA LYS A 48 17.58 1.80 5.82
C LYS A 48 18.76 2.01 6.78
N LYS A 49 18.98 3.24 7.24
CA LYS A 49 20.04 3.57 8.23
C LYS A 49 19.90 2.74 9.50
N TYR A 50 18.66 2.60 10.02
CA TYR A 50 18.41 1.85 11.24
C TYR A 50 18.38 0.33 10.98
N ALA A 51 17.84 -0.10 9.88
CA ALA A 51 17.82 -1.51 9.47
C ALA A 51 19.24 -2.12 9.31
N LEU A 52 20.19 -1.33 8.83
CA LEU A 52 21.59 -1.73 8.65
C LEU A 52 22.40 -1.71 9.96
N SER A 53 21.88 -1.18 11.06
CA SER A 53 22.61 -1.12 12.34
C SER A 53 22.73 -2.47 13.04
N ASN A 54 22.00 -3.49 12.59
CA ASN A 54 21.89 -4.82 13.21
C ASN A 54 21.44 -4.82 14.69
N GLU A 55 21.07 -3.66 15.23
CA GLU A 55 20.48 -3.54 16.57
C GLU A 55 18.96 -3.64 16.47
N PRO A 56 18.27 -4.29 17.43
CA PRO A 56 16.81 -4.29 17.46
C PRO A 56 16.24 -2.88 17.51
N VAL A 57 15.44 -2.52 16.53
CA VAL A 57 14.82 -1.20 16.39
C VAL A 57 13.32 -1.31 16.20
N HIS A 58 12.59 -0.40 16.82
CA HIS A 58 11.18 -0.21 16.62
C HIS A 58 10.96 1.11 15.88
N LEU A 59 10.47 1.05 14.66
CA LEU A 59 10.17 2.20 13.80
C LEU A 59 8.69 2.57 13.93
N PHE A 60 8.40 3.70 14.52
CA PHE A 60 7.06 4.29 14.52
C PHE A 60 6.91 5.19 13.28
N VAL A 61 6.10 4.76 12.33
CA VAL A 61 5.87 5.45 11.06
C VAL A 61 4.75 6.46 11.23
N CYS A 62 5.10 7.72 11.50
CA CYS A 62 4.15 8.81 11.70
C CYS A 62 3.90 9.53 10.37
N GLY A 63 2.94 9.01 9.59
CA GLY A 63 2.66 9.51 8.24
C GLY A 63 1.39 8.93 7.64
N GLY A 64 1.27 9.00 6.33
CA GLY A 64 0.25 8.31 5.53
C GLY A 64 0.86 7.15 4.74
N ASP A 65 0.06 6.58 3.81
CA ASP A 65 0.44 5.40 3.00
C ASP A 65 1.79 5.57 2.27
N GLY A 66 2.08 6.75 1.70
CA GLY A 66 3.36 7.02 1.05
C GLY A 66 4.55 7.01 2.01
N THR A 67 4.39 7.48 3.26
CA THR A 67 5.47 7.41 4.25
C THR A 67 5.72 5.97 4.69
N LEU A 68 4.64 5.17 4.85
CA LEU A 68 4.73 3.75 5.17
C LEU A 68 5.42 2.99 4.03
N HIS A 69 5.03 3.25 2.78
CA HIS A 69 5.66 2.67 1.59
C HIS A 69 7.17 2.94 1.55
N GLU A 70 7.59 4.20 1.79
CA GLU A 70 9.01 4.56 1.87
C GLU A 70 9.75 3.79 2.97
N VAL A 71 9.18 3.72 4.19
CA VAL A 71 9.81 3.02 5.32
C VAL A 71 9.98 1.53 5.00
N ILE A 72 8.95 0.89 4.46
CA ILE A 72 9.00 -0.53 4.06
C ILE A 72 10.11 -0.76 3.05
N ASN A 73 10.22 0.06 2.01
CA ASN A 73 11.29 -0.05 1.01
C ASN A 73 12.69 0.20 1.59
N GLY A 74 12.78 0.79 2.77
CA GLY A 74 14.05 0.95 3.50
C GLY A 74 14.42 -0.22 4.41
N CYS A 75 13.46 -1.06 4.83
CA CYS A 75 13.70 -2.08 5.86
C CYS A 75 13.02 -3.44 5.63
N ALA A 76 12.41 -3.67 4.46
CA ALA A 76 11.86 -4.99 4.13
C ALA A 76 12.89 -6.11 4.31
N GLU A 77 12.42 -7.29 4.73
CA GLU A 77 13.23 -8.49 4.97
C GLU A 77 14.33 -8.31 6.06
N LYS A 78 14.12 -7.37 7.02
CA LYS A 78 15.06 -7.11 8.12
C LYS A 78 14.48 -7.55 9.46
N GLU A 79 14.99 -8.66 9.98
CA GLU A 79 14.53 -9.29 11.24
C GLU A 79 14.71 -8.40 12.47
N ASN A 80 15.68 -7.48 12.44
CA ASN A 80 15.96 -6.56 13.55
C ASN A 80 15.00 -5.37 13.60
N VAL A 81 14.05 -5.23 12.64
CA VAL A 81 13.12 -4.10 12.56
C VAL A 81 11.71 -4.53 12.90
N THR A 82 11.09 -3.80 13.80
CA THR A 82 9.65 -3.86 14.07
C THR A 82 9.01 -2.54 13.66
N ILE A 83 7.81 -2.56 13.09
CA ILE A 83 7.13 -1.37 12.58
C ILE A 83 5.81 -1.17 13.31
N SER A 84 5.56 0.05 13.77
CA SER A 84 4.22 0.55 14.15
C SER A 84 3.80 1.69 13.24
N VAL A 85 2.52 1.71 12.89
CA VAL A 85 1.95 2.76 12.03
C VAL A 85 1.15 3.74 12.88
N ILE A 86 1.52 5.02 12.82
CA ILE A 86 0.78 6.14 13.42
C ILE A 86 0.14 6.94 12.27
N PRO A 87 -1.14 6.66 11.95
CA PRO A 87 -1.78 7.07 10.71
C PRO A 87 -2.24 8.55 10.73
N ILE A 88 -1.32 9.48 10.62
CA ILE A 88 -1.62 10.92 10.56
C ILE A 88 -1.92 11.43 9.13
N GLY A 89 -1.82 10.57 8.13
CA GLY A 89 -2.18 10.87 6.74
C GLY A 89 -3.69 10.90 6.50
N THR A 90 -4.10 11.10 5.25
CA THR A 90 -5.52 11.21 4.85
C THR A 90 -6.11 9.92 4.30
N GLY A 91 -5.33 9.06 3.67
CA GLY A 91 -5.78 7.78 3.11
C GLY A 91 -5.77 6.68 4.15
N ASN A 92 -4.58 6.36 4.61
CA ASN A 92 -4.28 5.37 5.64
C ASN A 92 -4.94 4.02 5.33
N ASP A 93 -4.79 3.55 4.09
CA ASP A 93 -5.49 2.35 3.61
C ASP A 93 -5.02 1.08 4.33
N PHE A 94 -3.75 1.02 4.73
CA PHE A 94 -3.21 -0.14 5.45
C PHE A 94 -3.89 -0.39 6.79
N VAL A 95 -4.10 0.65 7.60
CA VAL A 95 -4.71 0.46 8.94
C VAL A 95 -6.19 0.06 8.88
N LYS A 96 -6.87 0.30 7.76
CA LYS A 96 -8.26 -0.16 7.53
C LYS A 96 -8.37 -1.69 7.43
N TYR A 97 -7.26 -2.39 7.18
CA TYR A 97 -7.23 -3.85 7.20
C TYR A 97 -7.63 -4.41 8.56
N PHE A 98 -7.27 -3.73 9.63
CA PHE A 98 -7.56 -4.13 11.01
C PHE A 98 -8.95 -3.64 11.42
N GLU A 99 -9.98 -4.39 11.01
CA GLU A 99 -11.40 -3.98 11.14
C GLU A 99 -11.85 -3.83 12.61
N ASP A 100 -11.16 -4.50 13.55
CA ASP A 100 -11.41 -4.41 15.01
C ASP A 100 -10.75 -3.20 15.67
N LEU A 101 -9.85 -2.50 14.95
CA LEU A 101 -9.13 -1.33 15.43
C LEU A 101 -9.63 -0.06 14.72
N LYS A 102 -9.84 1.00 15.49
CA LYS A 102 -10.14 2.32 14.95
C LYS A 102 -8.84 3.11 14.72
N ARG A 103 -8.92 4.14 13.89
CA ARG A 103 -7.78 5.05 13.68
C ARG A 103 -7.25 5.66 14.97
N GLU A 104 -8.14 5.99 15.90
CA GLU A 104 -7.82 6.57 17.22
C GLU A 104 -6.98 5.62 18.06
N ASP A 105 -7.18 4.29 17.93
CA ASP A 105 -6.41 3.28 18.66
C ASP A 105 -4.94 3.27 18.21
N PHE A 106 -4.70 3.47 16.91
CA PHE A 106 -3.35 3.63 16.35
C PHE A 106 -2.68 4.96 16.73
N LEU A 107 -3.45 6.00 16.99
CA LEU A 107 -2.93 7.30 17.41
C LEU A 107 -2.60 7.35 18.90
N ASN A 108 -3.20 6.50 19.72
CA ASN A 108 -2.95 6.44 21.15
C ASN A 108 -1.65 5.71 21.46
N LEU A 109 -0.61 6.45 21.81
CA LEU A 109 0.72 5.90 22.10
C LEU A 109 0.74 4.95 23.30
N ALA A 110 -0.21 5.05 24.24
CA ALA A 110 -0.32 4.14 25.38
C ALA A 110 -0.60 2.69 24.95
N ASN A 111 -1.29 2.50 23.83
CA ASN A 111 -1.65 1.19 23.30
C ASN A 111 -0.41 0.40 22.78
N TYR A 112 0.76 1.04 22.71
CA TYR A 112 2.03 0.41 22.30
C TYR A 112 2.96 0.09 23.49
N SER A 113 2.46 0.19 24.72
CA SER A 113 3.23 -0.24 25.91
C SER A 113 3.45 -1.76 25.94
N GLU A 114 2.44 -2.52 25.50
CA GLU A 114 2.46 -3.96 25.32
C GLU A 114 1.80 -4.33 23.98
N PRO A 115 2.46 -4.07 22.85
CA PRO A 115 1.85 -4.21 21.53
C PRO A 115 1.61 -5.68 21.17
N GLU A 116 0.62 -5.91 20.33
CA GLU A 116 0.45 -7.20 19.68
C GLU A 116 1.41 -7.29 18.46
N TYR A 117 2.22 -8.35 18.41
CA TYR A 117 3.12 -8.57 17.29
C TYR A 117 2.49 -9.45 16.23
N LYS A 118 2.62 -9.04 14.98
CA LYS A 118 2.12 -9.76 13.81
C LYS A 118 3.14 -9.70 12.69
N ASP A 119 3.45 -10.85 12.09
CA ASP A 119 4.20 -10.88 10.85
C ASP A 119 3.32 -10.40 9.70
N CYS A 120 3.92 -9.79 8.69
CA CYS A 120 3.20 -9.30 7.53
C CYS A 120 4.02 -9.59 6.27
N ASP A 121 3.33 -10.14 5.29
CA ASP A 121 3.88 -10.39 3.97
C ASP A 121 3.97 -9.07 3.18
N LEU A 122 4.77 -9.06 2.14
CA LEU A 122 4.87 -7.94 1.20
C LEU A 122 4.83 -8.44 -0.23
N ILE A 123 4.24 -7.67 -1.11
CA ILE A 123 4.38 -7.87 -2.55
C ILE A 123 5.69 -7.22 -3.01
N LYS A 124 6.49 -7.95 -3.80
CA LYS A 124 7.72 -7.46 -4.38
C LYS A 124 7.63 -7.46 -5.90
N VAL A 125 8.03 -6.36 -6.53
CA VAL A 125 8.09 -6.22 -7.99
C VAL A 125 9.49 -5.78 -8.37
N ASN A 126 10.30 -6.69 -8.92
CA ASN A 126 11.67 -6.39 -9.36
C ASN A 126 12.51 -5.60 -8.33
N GLY A 127 12.36 -5.93 -7.02
CA GLY A 127 13.10 -5.32 -5.92
C GLY A 127 12.42 -4.17 -5.20
N GLU A 128 11.25 -3.72 -5.65
CA GLU A 128 10.40 -2.72 -4.99
C GLU A 128 9.29 -3.40 -4.20
N TYR A 129 8.98 -2.93 -3.00
CA TYR A 129 8.00 -3.54 -2.11
C TYR A 129 6.72 -2.71 -2.00
N SER A 130 5.60 -3.41 -1.82
CA SER A 130 4.28 -2.84 -1.55
C SER A 130 3.62 -3.63 -0.42
N ILE A 131 2.97 -2.94 0.52
CA ILE A 131 2.30 -3.57 1.66
C ILE A 131 0.83 -3.88 1.37
N ASN A 132 0.17 -3.04 0.57
CA ASN A 132 -1.24 -3.24 0.25
C ASN A 132 -1.43 -3.87 -1.12
N THR A 133 -1.10 -3.13 -2.19
CA THR A 133 -1.43 -3.56 -3.55
C THR A 133 -0.42 -3.08 -4.57
N VAL A 134 -0.25 -3.91 -5.58
CA VAL A 134 0.39 -3.54 -6.84
C VAL A 134 -0.64 -3.64 -7.95
N SER A 135 -0.74 -2.63 -8.80
CA SER A 135 -1.70 -2.67 -9.91
C SER A 135 -1.10 -2.22 -11.23
N PHE A 136 -1.65 -2.73 -12.33
CA PHE A 136 -1.32 -2.36 -13.70
C PHE A 136 -2.60 -2.08 -14.51
N GLY A 137 -2.44 -1.41 -15.65
CA GLY A 137 -3.54 -1.10 -16.56
C GLY A 137 -4.15 0.26 -16.30
N PHE A 138 -5.48 0.35 -16.37
CA PHE A 138 -6.24 1.60 -16.23
C PHE A 138 -6.03 2.27 -14.86
N ASP A 139 -5.81 1.49 -13.83
CA ASP A 139 -5.59 1.91 -12.46
C ASP A 139 -4.35 2.83 -12.32
N VAL A 140 -3.29 2.52 -13.05
CA VAL A 140 -2.08 3.37 -13.12
C VAL A 140 -2.41 4.74 -13.70
N GLU A 141 -3.28 4.81 -14.71
CA GLU A 141 -3.68 6.08 -15.31
C GLU A 141 -4.50 6.92 -14.32
N VAL A 142 -5.33 6.26 -13.51
CA VAL A 142 -6.04 6.91 -12.40
C VAL A 142 -5.06 7.42 -11.35
N ALA A 143 -4.09 6.61 -10.92
CA ALA A 143 -3.08 6.99 -9.92
C ALA A 143 -2.24 8.19 -10.39
N LYS A 144 -1.77 8.20 -11.65
CA LYS A 144 -1.08 9.35 -12.25
C LYS A 144 -1.92 10.62 -12.18
N GLN A 145 -3.19 10.51 -12.55
CA GLN A 145 -4.11 11.65 -12.55
C GLN A 145 -4.43 12.15 -11.14
N VAL A 146 -4.53 11.23 -10.15
CA VAL A 146 -4.69 11.59 -8.72
C VAL A 146 -3.48 12.40 -8.25
N ASN A 147 -2.27 11.96 -8.56
CA ASN A 147 -1.04 12.65 -8.16
C ASN A 147 -0.96 14.07 -8.77
N GLU A 148 -1.40 14.25 -10.02
CA GLU A 148 -1.49 15.55 -10.67
C GLU A 148 -2.57 16.45 -10.04
N LEU A 149 -3.73 15.89 -9.71
CA LEU A 149 -4.81 16.64 -9.06
C LEU A 149 -4.45 17.09 -7.65
N LYS A 150 -3.83 16.21 -6.85
CA LYS A 150 -3.40 16.54 -5.48
C LYS A 150 -2.38 17.67 -5.44
N LYS A 151 -1.53 17.81 -6.47
CA LYS A 151 -0.59 18.95 -6.60
C LYS A 151 -1.33 20.27 -6.83
N LYS A 152 -2.46 20.26 -7.52
CA LYS A 152 -3.23 21.46 -7.92
C LYS A 152 -4.33 21.82 -6.93
N MET A 153 -4.96 20.81 -6.34
CA MET A 153 -6.08 20.96 -5.42
C MET A 153 -5.91 19.95 -4.28
N PRO A 154 -5.59 20.40 -3.05
CA PRO A 154 -5.49 19.52 -1.89
C PRO A 154 -6.90 19.05 -1.47
N THR A 155 -7.39 18.00 -2.14
CA THR A 155 -8.64 17.31 -1.82
C THR A 155 -8.33 15.98 -1.13
N GLU A 156 -9.19 15.57 -0.21
CA GLU A 156 -8.99 14.39 0.65
C GLU A 156 -10.00 13.28 0.30
N GLY A 157 -9.67 12.06 0.73
CA GLY A 157 -10.56 10.91 0.59
C GLY A 157 -10.70 10.38 -0.83
N ILE A 158 -11.89 9.87 -1.16
CA ILE A 158 -12.18 9.16 -2.41
C ILE A 158 -12.43 10.08 -3.61
N ILE A 159 -12.77 11.35 -3.36
CA ILE A 159 -13.15 12.31 -4.40
C ILE A 159 -12.06 12.50 -5.47
N PRO A 160 -10.77 12.68 -5.13
CA PRO A 160 -9.71 12.77 -6.12
C PRO A 160 -9.63 11.55 -7.03
N TYR A 161 -9.86 10.36 -6.48
CA TYR A 161 -9.83 9.11 -7.23
C TYR A 161 -11.02 8.99 -8.20
N ALA A 162 -12.22 9.33 -7.76
CA ALA A 162 -13.42 9.31 -8.62
C ALA A 162 -13.30 10.31 -9.80
N LEU A 163 -12.82 11.53 -9.53
CA LEU A 163 -12.58 12.53 -10.55
C LEU A 163 -11.46 12.11 -11.51
N SER A 164 -10.38 11.55 -10.99
CA SER A 164 -9.27 11.04 -11.79
C SER A 164 -9.69 9.88 -12.68
N ALA A 165 -10.52 8.96 -12.17
CA ALA A 165 -11.09 7.87 -12.95
C ALA A 165 -11.92 8.41 -14.13
N LEU A 166 -12.80 9.39 -13.90
CA LEU A 166 -13.60 10.04 -14.95
C LEU A 166 -12.73 10.70 -16.03
N ILE A 167 -11.67 11.41 -15.64
CA ILE A 167 -10.74 12.03 -16.59
C ILE A 167 -10.00 10.95 -17.38
N SER A 168 -9.55 9.89 -16.70
CA SER A 168 -8.80 8.79 -17.31
C SER A 168 -9.62 7.94 -18.28
N LEU A 169 -10.97 7.96 -18.19
CA LEU A 169 -11.86 7.29 -19.15
C LEU A 169 -11.68 7.75 -20.61
N ARG A 170 -11.00 8.87 -20.85
CA ARG A 170 -10.66 9.32 -22.21
C ARG A 170 -9.57 8.49 -22.84
N LYS A 171 -8.76 7.80 -22.03
CA LYS A 171 -7.65 6.94 -22.48
C LYS A 171 -8.15 5.52 -22.81
N PRO A 172 -7.34 4.71 -23.52
CA PRO A 172 -7.61 3.28 -23.66
C PRO A 172 -7.70 2.60 -22.28
N ILE A 173 -8.77 1.82 -22.07
CA ILE A 173 -9.00 1.17 -20.77
C ILE A 173 -8.27 -0.17 -20.71
N CYS A 174 -8.45 -1.00 -21.74
CA CYS A 174 -7.84 -2.33 -21.78
C CYS A 174 -6.62 -2.34 -22.67
N LYS A 175 -5.58 -3.03 -22.20
CA LYS A 175 -4.37 -3.36 -22.95
C LYS A 175 -4.18 -4.88 -22.96
N GLU A 176 -3.52 -5.39 -23.99
CA GLU A 176 -3.16 -6.79 -24.09
C GLU A 176 -2.01 -7.11 -23.12
N TYR A 177 -2.17 -8.22 -22.38
CA TYR A 177 -1.12 -8.76 -21.52
C TYR A 177 -1.04 -10.28 -21.69
N GLN A 178 0.19 -10.80 -21.66
CA GLN A 178 0.44 -12.22 -21.47
C GLN A 178 0.81 -12.41 -20.01
N ILE A 179 0.01 -13.18 -19.29
CA ILE A 179 0.14 -13.36 -17.85
C ILE A 179 0.45 -14.82 -17.54
N GLN A 180 1.40 -15.05 -16.65
CA GLN A 180 1.64 -16.35 -16.04
C GLN A 180 1.42 -16.25 -14.53
N VAL A 181 0.51 -17.04 -13.99
CA VAL A 181 0.21 -17.14 -12.57
C VAL A 181 0.81 -18.45 -12.07
N ASP A 182 1.84 -18.37 -11.24
CA ASP A 182 2.70 -19.49 -10.87
C ASP A 182 3.15 -20.30 -12.10
N THR A 183 2.75 -21.56 -12.21
CA THR A 183 3.06 -22.41 -13.36
C THR A 183 2.04 -22.29 -14.50
N LYS A 184 0.91 -21.61 -14.28
CA LYS A 184 -0.20 -21.54 -15.24
C LYS A 184 -0.08 -20.32 -16.14
N LYS A 185 0.19 -20.55 -17.42
CA LYS A 185 0.13 -19.50 -18.44
C LYS A 185 -1.33 -19.27 -18.84
N LEU A 186 -1.83 -18.04 -18.65
CA LEU A 186 -3.17 -17.65 -19.05
C LEU A 186 -3.19 -17.31 -20.55
N PRO A 187 -4.33 -17.46 -21.23
CA PRO A 187 -4.49 -16.95 -22.59
C PRO A 187 -4.18 -15.46 -22.66
N LYS A 188 -3.53 -15.01 -23.73
CA LYS A 188 -3.33 -13.59 -23.99
C LYS A 188 -4.68 -12.91 -24.17
N ASP A 189 -4.98 -11.86 -23.40
CA ASP A 189 -6.28 -11.19 -23.41
C ASP A 189 -6.11 -9.70 -23.08
N LYS A 190 -7.19 -8.92 -23.21
CA LYS A 190 -7.24 -7.49 -22.93
C LYS A 190 -7.74 -7.25 -21.52
N TYR A 191 -6.87 -6.75 -20.66
CA TYR A 191 -7.18 -6.43 -19.27
C TYR A 191 -7.25 -4.93 -19.05
N GLY A 192 -8.27 -4.50 -18.30
CA GLY A 192 -8.41 -3.13 -17.83
C GLY A 192 -7.72 -2.92 -16.49
N PHE A 193 -7.85 -3.90 -15.60
CA PHE A 193 -7.22 -3.87 -14.28
C PHE A 193 -6.53 -5.21 -14.02
N LEU A 194 -5.31 -5.12 -13.54
CA LEU A 194 -4.56 -6.24 -12.98
C LEU A 194 -4.14 -5.78 -11.59
N VAL A 195 -4.74 -6.36 -10.54
CA VAL A 195 -4.46 -5.99 -9.16
C VAL A 195 -3.94 -7.19 -8.41
N PHE A 196 -2.82 -6.99 -7.75
CA PHE A 196 -2.11 -7.95 -6.92
C PHE A 196 -2.18 -7.40 -5.51
N ALA A 197 -2.83 -8.13 -4.61
CA ALA A 197 -3.16 -7.63 -3.29
C ALA A 197 -2.60 -8.51 -2.18
N ASN A 198 -2.00 -7.87 -1.20
CA ASN A 198 -1.66 -8.39 0.11
C ASN A 198 -2.66 -7.83 1.14
N GLY A 199 -2.98 -6.54 1.05
CA GLY A 199 -4.02 -5.89 1.84
C GLY A 199 -5.34 -5.72 1.09
N LYS A 200 -6.43 -5.54 1.85
CA LYS A 200 -7.79 -5.43 1.31
C LYS A 200 -8.08 -4.09 0.62
N TYR A 201 -7.40 -3.01 1.05
CA TYR A 201 -7.75 -1.64 0.69
C TYR A 201 -6.65 -0.92 -0.06
N TYR A 202 -7.05 -0.08 -1.01
CA TYR A 202 -6.17 0.86 -1.70
C TYR A 202 -6.95 2.07 -2.24
N GLY A 203 -6.25 3.08 -2.71
CA GLY A 203 -6.85 4.21 -3.43
C GLY A 203 -7.89 4.99 -2.62
N GLY A 204 -7.74 5.03 -1.27
CA GLY A 204 -8.66 5.74 -0.38
C GLY A 204 -9.88 4.91 0.04
N GLY A 205 -9.85 3.58 -0.12
CA GLY A 205 -10.88 2.67 0.38
C GLY A 205 -11.56 1.80 -0.65
N PHE A 206 -10.96 1.58 -1.83
CA PHE A 206 -11.41 0.55 -2.77
C PHE A 206 -10.97 -0.83 -2.28
N LYS A 207 -11.80 -1.85 -2.51
CA LYS A 207 -11.58 -3.26 -2.11
C LYS A 207 -11.45 -4.17 -3.34
N PRO A 208 -10.30 -4.23 -4.01
CA PRO A 208 -10.10 -5.10 -5.18
C PRO A 208 -10.12 -6.59 -4.83
N CYS A 209 -9.58 -6.93 -3.65
CA CYS A 209 -9.51 -8.28 -3.12
C CYS A 209 -10.02 -8.25 -1.67
N PRO A 210 -11.34 -8.36 -1.44
CA PRO A 210 -11.94 -8.19 -0.11
C PRO A 210 -11.51 -9.26 0.90
N ASP A 211 -11.09 -10.44 0.43
CA ASP A 211 -10.67 -11.57 1.25
C ASP A 211 -9.15 -11.64 1.45
N ALA A 212 -8.39 -10.68 0.91
CA ALA A 212 -6.93 -10.66 1.03
C ALA A 212 -6.47 -10.70 2.49
N ASN A 213 -5.39 -11.46 2.74
CA ASN A 213 -4.82 -11.64 4.06
C ASN A 213 -3.31 -11.35 4.05
N ILE A 214 -2.86 -10.52 5.01
CA ILE A 214 -1.48 -9.99 5.04
C ILE A 214 -0.43 -10.97 5.57
N ASP A 215 -0.81 -12.16 6.02
CA ASP A 215 0.08 -13.12 6.69
C ASP A 215 -0.19 -14.60 6.34
N ASP A 216 -0.87 -14.88 5.24
CA ASP A 216 -1.16 -16.25 4.79
C ASP A 216 -0.16 -16.77 3.74
N GLY A 217 0.79 -15.94 3.35
CA GLY A 217 1.81 -16.26 2.37
C GLY A 217 1.27 -16.32 0.93
N TRP A 218 0.11 -15.78 0.64
CA TRP A 218 -0.48 -15.74 -0.70
C TRP A 218 -0.76 -14.31 -1.14
N MET A 219 -0.68 -14.10 -2.41
CA MET A 219 -1.08 -12.86 -3.08
C MET A 219 -2.41 -13.10 -3.79
N ASP A 220 -3.43 -12.29 -3.48
CA ASP A 220 -4.69 -12.31 -4.20
C ASP A 220 -4.56 -11.54 -5.52
N VAL A 221 -4.98 -12.17 -6.61
CA VAL A 221 -4.85 -11.64 -7.97
C VAL A 221 -6.24 -11.39 -8.55
N CYS A 222 -6.61 -10.13 -8.73
CA CYS A 222 -7.85 -9.70 -9.35
C CYS A 222 -7.58 -9.21 -10.76
N LEU A 223 -8.06 -9.94 -11.76
CA LEU A 223 -7.94 -9.59 -13.17
C LEU A 223 -9.31 -9.19 -13.73
N ILE A 224 -9.42 -7.95 -14.25
CA ILE A 224 -10.65 -7.47 -14.89
C ILE A 224 -10.39 -7.32 -16.38
N SER A 225 -10.98 -8.22 -17.17
CA SER A 225 -10.78 -8.29 -18.62
C SER A 225 -11.93 -7.65 -19.40
N ASN A 226 -11.63 -7.17 -20.60
CA ASN A 226 -12.59 -6.71 -21.61
C ASN A 226 -13.64 -5.69 -21.11
N VAL A 227 -13.33 -4.94 -20.06
CA VAL A 227 -14.25 -3.98 -19.45
C VAL A 227 -14.43 -2.74 -20.34
N LYS A 228 -15.69 -2.31 -20.52
CA LYS A 228 -16.05 -1.12 -21.31
C LYS A 228 -16.22 0.11 -20.41
N ARG A 229 -16.07 1.32 -20.99
CA ARG A 229 -16.19 2.60 -20.25
C ARG A 229 -17.44 2.73 -19.40
N HIS A 230 -18.60 2.41 -19.95
CA HIS A 230 -19.88 2.49 -19.24
C HIS A 230 -19.97 1.46 -18.09
N GLN A 231 -19.28 0.32 -18.22
CA GLN A 231 -19.22 -0.69 -17.15
C GLN A 231 -18.37 -0.21 -15.98
N ILE A 232 -17.24 0.48 -16.21
CA ILE A 232 -16.43 1.07 -15.15
C ILE A 232 -17.29 2.01 -14.30
N ILE A 233 -18.02 2.93 -14.93
CA ILE A 233 -18.89 3.88 -14.22
C ILE A 233 -19.98 3.14 -13.43
N LYS A 234 -20.65 2.18 -14.07
CA LYS A 234 -21.73 1.40 -13.45
C LYS A 234 -21.24 0.53 -12.28
N LEU A 235 -20.01 -0.01 -12.38
CA LEU A 235 -19.47 -0.97 -11.42
C LEU A 235 -18.55 -0.31 -10.39
N ALA A 236 -18.22 0.98 -10.50
CA ALA A 236 -17.29 1.68 -9.62
C ALA A 236 -17.64 1.53 -8.14
N LYS A 237 -18.93 1.69 -7.78
CA LYS A 237 -19.40 1.51 -6.40
C LYS A 237 -19.27 0.05 -5.96
N LYS A 238 -19.57 -0.91 -6.83
CA LYS A 238 -19.42 -2.35 -6.53
C LYS A 238 -17.96 -2.72 -6.32
N TYR A 239 -17.06 -2.15 -7.11
CA TYR A 239 -15.62 -2.31 -6.97
C TYR A 239 -15.10 -1.71 -5.66
N GLN A 240 -15.61 -0.53 -5.28
CA GLN A 240 -15.28 0.08 -4.02
C GLN A 240 -15.71 -0.79 -2.81
N GLU A 241 -16.91 -1.38 -2.88
CA GLU A 241 -17.47 -2.20 -1.81
C GLU A 241 -16.93 -3.65 -1.80
N GLY A 242 -16.11 -4.07 -2.79
CA GLY A 242 -15.67 -5.45 -2.96
C GLY A 242 -16.72 -6.38 -3.60
N ASN A 243 -17.87 -5.83 -4.01
CA ASN A 243 -19.00 -6.59 -4.57
C ASN A 243 -18.88 -6.86 -6.07
N HIS A 244 -17.74 -6.53 -6.69
CA HIS A 244 -17.50 -6.72 -8.13
C HIS A 244 -17.18 -8.18 -8.48
N LEU A 245 -16.77 -9.00 -7.52
CA LEU A 245 -16.43 -10.41 -7.73
C LEU A 245 -17.59 -11.25 -8.29
N GLN A 246 -18.83 -10.82 -8.10
CA GLN A 246 -20.02 -11.49 -8.67
C GLN A 246 -20.08 -11.40 -10.21
N TYR A 247 -19.30 -10.52 -10.85
CA TYR A 247 -19.29 -10.34 -12.30
C TYR A 247 -18.24 -11.25 -12.97
N THR A 248 -18.42 -12.56 -12.86
CA THR A 248 -17.47 -13.59 -13.29
C THR A 248 -17.16 -13.60 -14.79
N ASN A 249 -17.99 -12.94 -15.60
CA ASN A 249 -17.72 -12.71 -17.01
C ASN A 249 -16.71 -11.60 -17.29
N LEU A 250 -16.33 -10.80 -16.28
CA LEU A 250 -15.35 -9.72 -16.37
C LEU A 250 -14.20 -9.92 -15.40
N VAL A 251 -14.46 -10.52 -14.23
CA VAL A 251 -13.54 -10.63 -13.10
C VAL A 251 -13.10 -12.06 -12.92
N SER A 252 -11.79 -12.28 -12.88
CA SER A 252 -11.17 -13.56 -12.53
C SER A 252 -10.29 -13.37 -11.30
N MET A 253 -10.46 -14.26 -10.31
CA MET A 253 -9.67 -14.26 -9.09
C MET A 253 -8.74 -15.46 -9.05
N TYR A 254 -7.52 -15.24 -8.56
CA TYR A 254 -6.53 -16.28 -8.28
C TYR A 254 -5.84 -15.97 -6.96
N GLN A 255 -5.24 -17.00 -6.36
CA GLN A 255 -4.20 -16.87 -5.36
C GLN A 255 -2.89 -17.36 -5.97
N ALA A 256 -1.79 -16.67 -5.73
CA ALA A 256 -0.49 -16.96 -6.33
C ALA A 256 0.67 -16.62 -5.41
N LYS A 257 1.78 -17.32 -5.61
CA LYS A 257 3.09 -16.96 -5.03
C LYS A 257 3.84 -16.02 -5.96
N THR A 258 3.69 -16.20 -7.26
CA THR A 258 4.41 -15.43 -8.27
C THR A 258 3.53 -15.19 -9.49
N VAL A 259 3.57 -13.98 -10.01
CA VAL A 259 2.95 -13.66 -11.30
C VAL A 259 3.97 -12.98 -12.19
N HIS A 260 4.07 -13.42 -13.42
CA HIS A 260 4.93 -12.81 -14.43
C HIS A 260 4.09 -12.17 -15.53
N LEU A 261 4.38 -10.91 -15.87
CA LEU A 261 3.81 -10.20 -17.01
C LEU A 261 4.86 -10.11 -18.13
N ASP A 262 4.61 -10.81 -19.22
CA ASP A 262 5.44 -10.66 -20.41
C ASP A 262 4.98 -9.41 -21.18
N THR A 263 5.88 -8.43 -21.26
CA THR A 263 5.64 -7.15 -21.93
C THR A 263 6.46 -7.02 -23.23
N GLU A 264 7.04 -8.11 -23.71
CA GLU A 264 7.94 -8.09 -24.88
C GLU A 264 9.06 -7.02 -24.75
N ASN A 265 9.55 -6.80 -23.51
CA ASN A 265 10.48 -5.74 -23.10
C ASN A 265 9.97 -4.29 -23.23
N GLU A 266 8.68 -4.08 -23.49
CA GLU A 266 8.10 -2.76 -23.41
C GLU A 266 8.04 -2.27 -21.97
N LEU A 267 8.22 -0.95 -21.78
CA LEU A 267 8.08 -0.31 -20.48
C LEU A 267 6.60 -0.14 -20.15
N ILE A 268 6.16 -0.81 -19.10
CA ILE A 268 4.85 -0.62 -18.52
C ILE A 268 4.97 0.01 -17.13
N TYR A 269 3.90 0.64 -16.67
CA TYR A 269 3.87 1.28 -15.36
C TYR A 269 2.97 0.51 -14.41
N ALA A 270 3.42 0.41 -13.17
CA ALA A 270 2.65 -0.10 -12.05
C ALA A 270 2.39 1.01 -11.03
N ASN A 271 1.30 0.85 -10.28
CA ASN A 271 1.01 1.62 -9.09
C ASN A 271 1.28 0.73 -7.86
N LEU A 272 2.24 1.10 -7.03
CA LEU A 272 2.63 0.42 -5.79
C LEU A 272 2.21 1.31 -4.61
N ASP A 273 1.13 0.98 -3.92
CA ASP A 273 0.59 1.74 -2.78
C ASP A 273 0.39 3.26 -3.05
N GLY A 274 0.17 3.65 -4.31
CA GLY A 274 0.03 5.06 -4.73
C GLY A 274 1.24 5.62 -5.47
N GLU A 275 2.40 4.93 -5.43
CA GLU A 275 3.61 5.33 -6.14
C GLU A 275 3.68 4.66 -7.52
N VAL A 276 3.90 5.46 -8.57
CA VAL A 276 3.92 4.96 -9.95
C VAL A 276 5.35 4.74 -10.41
N LYS A 277 5.68 3.48 -10.72
CA LYS A 277 7.02 3.05 -11.20
C LYS A 277 6.94 2.30 -12.51
N GLY A 278 8.01 2.35 -13.30
CA GLY A 278 8.11 1.69 -14.61
C GLY A 278 8.88 0.39 -14.54
N PHE A 279 8.35 -0.65 -15.21
CA PHE A 279 8.95 -1.98 -15.25
C PHE A 279 8.95 -2.56 -16.67
N LYS A 280 9.89 -3.46 -16.95
CA LYS A 280 9.92 -4.31 -18.14
C LYS A 280 9.85 -5.75 -17.69
N ASN A 281 8.95 -6.54 -18.29
CA ASN A 281 8.71 -7.94 -17.93
C ASN A 281 8.67 -8.15 -16.41
N PRO A 282 7.79 -7.43 -15.66
CA PRO A 282 7.79 -7.50 -14.22
C PRO A 282 7.44 -8.89 -13.71
N THR A 283 8.16 -9.31 -12.67
CA THR A 283 7.81 -10.43 -11.82
C THR A 283 7.26 -9.85 -10.52
N ILE A 284 6.05 -10.25 -10.17
CA ILE A 284 5.34 -9.89 -8.96
C ILE A 284 5.36 -11.12 -8.06
N GLU A 285 5.89 -11.02 -6.87
CA GLU A 285 6.01 -12.14 -5.92
C GLU A 285 5.56 -11.74 -4.52
N ILE A 286 5.01 -12.70 -3.76
CA ILE A 286 4.78 -12.52 -2.34
C ILE A 286 6.04 -12.92 -1.58
N VAL A 287 6.44 -12.07 -0.63
CA VAL A 287 7.55 -12.33 0.29
C VAL A 287 6.95 -12.53 1.67
N GLU A 288 6.97 -13.78 2.13
CA GLU A 288 6.36 -14.18 3.39
C GLU A 288 7.11 -13.56 4.58
N LYS A 289 6.35 -13.06 5.57
CA LYS A 289 6.87 -12.51 6.83
C LYS A 289 7.98 -11.46 6.62
N ALA A 290 7.83 -10.68 5.57
CA ALA A 290 8.84 -9.71 5.14
C ALA A 290 9.05 -8.57 6.12
N ILE A 291 8.05 -8.29 6.98
CA ILE A 291 8.15 -7.31 8.08
C ILE A 291 7.43 -7.83 9.32
N ARG A 292 7.85 -7.33 10.48
CA ARG A 292 7.17 -7.52 11.75
C ARG A 292 6.46 -6.26 12.18
N LEU A 293 5.17 -6.36 12.44
CA LEU A 293 4.33 -5.28 12.94
C LEU A 293 4.22 -5.32 14.46
N ALA A 294 4.12 -4.16 15.09
CA ALA A 294 3.66 -3.99 16.45
C ALA A 294 2.38 -3.16 16.41
N LEU A 295 1.25 -3.81 16.68
CA LEU A 295 -0.09 -3.25 16.60
C LEU A 295 -0.52 -2.71 17.97
N PRO A 296 -1.38 -1.68 18.01
CA PRO A 296 -1.93 -1.19 19.25
C PRO A 296 -2.78 -2.27 19.93
N ARG A 297 -2.57 -2.46 21.23
CA ARG A 297 -3.39 -3.34 22.07
C ARG A 297 -4.40 -2.50 22.83
N ILE A 298 -5.68 -2.78 22.60
CA ILE A 298 -6.78 -2.16 23.35
C ILE A 298 -6.96 -2.97 24.63
N SER A 299 -6.87 -2.32 25.81
CA SER A 299 -7.13 -2.93 27.12
C SER A 299 -8.62 -3.05 27.40
#